data_a1f8088909410260468b504d9e7eb2b5
#
_entry.id   a1f8088909410260468b504d9e7eb2b5
#
_cell.length_a   1.000
_cell.length_b   1.000
_cell.length_c   1.000
_cell.angle_alpha   90.00
_cell.angle_beta   90.00
_cell.angle_gamma   90.00
#
_symmetry.space_group_name_H-M   'P 1'
#
loop_
_entity.id
_entity.type
_entity.pdbx_description
1 polymer ?
#
loop_
_entity_poly.entity_id
_entity_poly.type
_entity_poly.pdbx_seq_one_letter_code
_entity_poly.pdbx_strand_id
1 'polypeptide(L)'
;MNQRFDVLILGAGFAGTVLATVLGRHGLKVLVLEEGEHPKFAIGESTTPEFTLRMCLAAHRFDVPELAHLTNFYAIRDNLGSSHGVKRSFSFLYHREGREQTPRESLQVPTLHPPIGPDAHLFRQDVDAYYLAVAIRYGVTIVQRARVTHLDVDGKEACARTEKHGEFRARYLVDAGGMRSPLAAALDLRENPTRYQTRSRAIYTHFIDVRPYDRVGGPRQAHRLPYPHSQSTLHHLFDGGWMWVIPFNNHPRATNPLCSVGLLLDVERFPRRDDVSPEAELLSFIRRFPSVARQFERAEPVRNTIATGRLQYSSRRVVGERWCLTSHAGAFIDPLFSSGLPITISTITLLADALLKAFRDDDFSLERFAAVEEFVQQSFAQFDRVVSASYVSFRDFELWNAWGRIYLTGVLFGALSPMRCYLKYLDTGDRAALEAIDREPYRPIAGSGFAAAQKIFDRGFEEIMRVRSEGKEPRQTARDLFAILRDVDFVPPAFRLADPEQHAPSPFTLL
;
A
#
# COMPACT_ATOMS: atom_id res chain seq x y z
N MET A 1 35.09 6.10 18.39
CA MET A 1 35.40 4.81 17.74
C MET A 1 34.72 4.83 16.38
N ASN A 2 35.46 4.78 15.27
CA ASN A 2 34.88 4.67 13.92
C ASN A 2 34.31 3.24 13.76
N GLN A 3 33.06 3.04 14.13
CA GLN A 3 32.40 1.78 13.86
C GLN A 3 32.02 1.74 12.37
N ARG A 4 32.58 0.77 11.64
CA ARG A 4 32.25 0.51 10.24
C ARG A 4 31.15 -0.55 10.17
N PHE A 5 30.10 -0.25 9.42
CA PHE A 5 28.96 -1.15 9.17
C PHE A 5 29.01 -1.69 7.73
N ASP A 6 28.35 -2.79 7.50
CA ASP A 6 28.11 -3.28 6.15
C ASP A 6 27.02 -2.42 5.47
N VAL A 7 25.89 -2.27 6.14
CA VAL A 7 24.76 -1.50 5.63
C VAL A 7 24.31 -0.46 6.65
N LEU A 8 24.14 0.77 6.18
CA LEU A 8 23.48 1.86 6.88
C LEU A 8 22.09 2.08 6.31
N ILE A 9 21.07 2.07 7.17
CA ILE A 9 19.67 2.29 6.77
C ILE A 9 19.17 3.57 7.44
N LEU A 10 18.58 4.47 6.66
CA LEU A 10 17.94 5.68 7.15
C LEU A 10 16.44 5.44 7.30
N GLY A 11 15.93 5.58 8.52
CA GLY A 11 14.53 5.39 8.89
C GLY A 11 14.23 3.99 9.44
N ALA A 12 13.65 3.96 10.66
CA ALA A 12 13.24 2.75 11.37
C ALA A 12 11.71 2.47 11.24
N GLY A 13 11.07 2.87 10.15
CA GLY A 13 9.73 2.43 9.81
C GLY A 13 9.71 0.99 9.30
N PHE A 14 8.54 0.49 8.91
CA PHE A 14 8.35 -0.89 8.44
C PHE A 14 9.41 -1.32 7.39
N ALA A 15 9.67 -0.50 6.38
CA ALA A 15 10.63 -0.85 5.33
C ALA A 15 12.06 -1.03 5.88
N GLY A 16 12.53 -0.07 6.68
CA GLY A 16 13.89 -0.09 7.20
C GLY A 16 14.12 -1.22 8.20
N THR A 17 13.18 -1.45 9.12
CA THR A 17 13.31 -2.48 10.15
C THR A 17 13.18 -3.90 9.60
N VAL A 18 12.28 -4.13 8.64
CA VAL A 18 12.14 -5.45 7.98
C VAL A 18 13.40 -5.78 7.16
N LEU A 19 13.91 -4.82 6.36
CA LEU A 19 15.16 -5.02 5.63
C LEU A 19 16.33 -5.29 6.59
N ALA A 20 16.46 -4.46 7.64
CA ALA A 20 17.52 -4.63 8.66
C ALA A 20 17.46 -6.00 9.33
N THR A 21 16.26 -6.49 9.66
CA THR A 21 16.04 -7.82 10.24
C THR A 21 16.56 -8.92 9.33
N VAL A 22 16.20 -8.87 8.04
CA VAL A 22 16.65 -9.86 7.04
C VAL A 22 18.18 -9.84 6.93
N LEU A 23 18.80 -8.67 6.79
CA LEU A 23 20.24 -8.55 6.66
C LEU A 23 20.98 -9.00 7.92
N GLY A 24 20.48 -8.63 9.13
CA GLY A 24 21.00 -9.07 10.41
C GLY A 24 20.92 -10.59 10.58
N ARG A 25 19.80 -11.21 10.19
CA ARG A 25 19.63 -12.68 10.17
C ARG A 25 20.74 -13.38 9.38
N HIS A 26 21.18 -12.76 8.29
CA HIS A 26 22.23 -13.30 7.42
C HIS A 26 23.65 -12.81 7.78
N GLY A 27 23.83 -12.25 8.97
CA GLY A 27 25.14 -11.94 9.54
C GLY A 27 25.77 -10.62 9.10
N LEU A 28 25.05 -9.77 8.38
CA LEU A 28 25.55 -8.44 8.04
C LEU A 28 25.49 -7.51 9.25
N LYS A 29 26.49 -6.67 9.39
CA LYS A 29 26.56 -5.62 10.42
C LYS A 29 25.75 -4.40 9.98
N VAL A 30 24.52 -4.30 10.48
CA VAL A 30 23.55 -3.27 10.07
C VAL A 30 23.41 -2.19 11.13
N LEU A 31 23.40 -0.92 10.68
CA LEU A 31 23.02 0.24 11.48
C LEU A 31 21.74 0.86 10.91
N VAL A 32 20.76 1.14 11.77
CA VAL A 32 19.57 1.92 11.43
C VAL A 32 19.61 3.25 12.17
N LEU A 33 19.50 4.35 11.44
CA LEU A 33 19.37 5.71 11.99
C LEU A 33 17.92 6.17 11.85
N GLU A 34 17.28 6.51 12.96
CA GLU A 34 15.91 7.01 13.02
C GLU A 34 15.87 8.44 13.56
N GLU A 35 15.28 9.37 12.81
CA GLU A 35 15.17 10.77 13.24
C GLU A 35 14.27 10.92 14.49
N GLY A 36 13.17 10.16 14.53
CA GLY A 36 12.22 10.14 15.63
C GLY A 36 12.52 9.08 16.69
N GLU A 37 11.47 8.69 17.39
CA GLU A 37 11.48 7.66 18.43
C GLU A 37 10.22 6.81 18.34
N HIS A 38 10.35 5.50 18.52
CA HIS A 38 9.21 4.57 18.59
C HIS A 38 8.64 4.45 20.00
N PRO A 39 7.31 4.23 20.14
CA PRO A 39 6.32 4.10 19.06
C PRO A 39 5.97 5.45 18.41
N LYS A 40 5.90 5.53 17.09
CA LYS A 40 5.57 6.76 16.36
C LYS A 40 4.38 6.59 15.44
N PHE A 41 3.66 7.69 15.18
CA PHE A 41 2.54 7.68 14.24
C PHE A 41 3.02 7.43 12.81
N ALA A 42 2.36 6.50 12.14
CA ALA A 42 2.49 6.24 10.72
C ALA A 42 1.15 5.78 10.14
N ILE A 43 0.94 6.02 8.86
CA ILE A 43 -0.20 5.50 8.07
C ILE A 43 0.27 4.41 7.11
N GLY A 44 -0.65 3.84 6.32
CA GLY A 44 -0.42 2.64 5.53
C GLY A 44 -0.84 1.41 6.34
N GLU A 45 -2.12 1.36 6.69
CA GLU A 45 -2.70 0.55 7.78
C GLU A 45 -3.58 -0.58 7.27
N SER A 46 -3.69 -0.77 5.96
CA SER A 46 -4.56 -1.80 5.37
C SER A 46 -3.72 -2.79 4.57
N THR A 47 -3.79 -4.09 4.94
CA THR A 47 -3.14 -5.17 4.20
C THR A 47 -3.96 -5.62 2.99
N THR A 48 -3.35 -6.42 2.14
CA THR A 48 -3.95 -7.00 0.93
C THR A 48 -3.55 -8.46 0.78
N PRO A 49 -4.28 -9.27 0.00
CA PRO A 49 -3.87 -10.63 -0.31
C PRO A 49 -2.43 -10.75 -0.84
N GLU A 50 -2.01 -9.81 -1.66
CA GLU A 50 -0.65 -9.77 -2.18
C GLU A 50 0.39 -9.51 -1.08
N PHE A 51 0.13 -8.56 -0.17
CA PHE A 51 1.00 -8.32 0.98
C PHE A 51 1.15 -9.57 1.84
N THR A 52 0.03 -10.22 2.18
CA THR A 52 0.01 -11.48 2.92
C THR A 52 0.92 -12.53 2.28
N LEU A 53 0.72 -12.80 0.98
CA LEU A 53 1.51 -13.77 0.24
C LEU A 53 3.00 -13.42 0.23
N ARG A 54 3.35 -12.15 -0.04
CA ARG A 54 4.74 -11.67 -0.07
C ARG A 54 5.43 -11.78 1.29
N MET A 55 4.72 -11.52 2.39
CA MET A 55 5.26 -11.72 3.75
C MET A 55 5.52 -13.20 4.05
N CYS A 56 4.61 -14.10 3.66
CA CYS A 56 4.82 -15.55 3.78
C CYS A 56 6.07 -15.99 3.02
N LEU A 57 6.20 -15.57 1.78
CA LEU A 57 7.34 -15.93 0.94
C LEU A 57 8.66 -15.39 1.50
N ALA A 58 8.67 -14.14 1.95
CA ALA A 58 9.86 -13.52 2.55
C ALA A 58 10.28 -14.23 3.85
N ALA A 59 9.32 -14.65 4.68
CA ALA A 59 9.59 -15.41 5.91
C ALA A 59 10.35 -16.71 5.60
N HIS A 60 9.92 -17.46 4.60
CA HIS A 60 10.57 -18.71 4.20
C HIS A 60 11.89 -18.47 3.45
N ARG A 61 11.93 -17.49 2.55
CA ARG A 61 13.11 -17.20 1.73
C ARG A 61 14.30 -16.80 2.59
N PHE A 62 14.07 -15.93 3.57
CA PHE A 62 15.13 -15.34 4.38
C PHE A 62 15.30 -16.00 5.77
N ASP A 63 14.54 -17.05 6.05
CA ASP A 63 14.53 -17.73 7.35
C ASP A 63 14.32 -16.76 8.52
N VAL A 64 13.30 -15.89 8.38
CA VAL A 64 12.85 -14.91 9.38
C VAL A 64 11.38 -15.18 9.70
N PRO A 65 11.08 -16.10 10.63
CA PRO A 65 9.72 -16.52 10.92
C PRO A 65 8.81 -15.38 11.40
N GLU A 66 9.37 -14.34 12.03
CA GLU A 66 8.60 -13.18 12.50
C GLU A 66 7.93 -12.41 11.35
N LEU A 67 8.40 -12.52 10.10
CA LEU A 67 7.70 -11.92 8.96
C LEU A 67 6.33 -12.57 8.74
N ALA A 68 6.17 -13.85 9.09
CA ALA A 68 4.89 -14.54 9.01
C ALA A 68 3.86 -14.03 10.04
N HIS A 69 4.28 -13.27 11.06
CA HIS A 69 3.36 -12.70 12.05
C HIS A 69 2.45 -11.60 11.48
N LEU A 70 2.74 -11.04 10.29
CA LEU A 70 1.87 -10.08 9.60
C LEU A 70 1.05 -10.69 8.46
N THR A 71 1.00 -11.99 8.31
CA THR A 71 0.37 -12.62 7.15
C THR A 71 -1.15 -12.60 7.16
N ASN A 72 -1.77 -12.62 8.34
CA ASN A 72 -3.22 -12.51 8.46
C ASN A 72 -3.62 -11.96 9.83
N PHE A 73 -4.88 -11.59 9.97
CA PHE A 73 -5.42 -11.04 11.21
C PHE A 73 -5.17 -11.93 12.44
N TYR A 74 -5.29 -13.25 12.32
CA TYR A 74 -5.09 -14.14 13.46
C TYR A 74 -3.62 -14.19 13.89
N ALA A 75 -2.70 -14.31 12.94
CA ALA A 75 -1.27 -14.26 13.23
C ALA A 75 -0.86 -12.94 13.89
N ILE A 76 -1.40 -11.81 13.40
CA ILE A 76 -1.18 -10.48 13.98
C ILE A 76 -1.69 -10.43 15.41
N ARG A 77 -2.95 -10.83 15.66
CA ARG A 77 -3.55 -10.83 16.99
C ARG A 77 -2.75 -11.67 17.98
N ASP A 78 -2.31 -12.84 17.56
CA ASP A 78 -1.65 -13.82 18.42
C ASP A 78 -0.19 -13.47 18.72
N ASN A 79 0.47 -12.69 17.88
CA ASN A 79 1.88 -12.30 18.03
C ASN A 79 2.12 -10.81 18.37
N LEU A 80 1.25 -9.91 17.91
CA LEU A 80 1.38 -8.47 18.14
C LEU A 80 0.31 -7.92 19.10
N GLY A 81 -0.85 -8.61 19.20
CA GLY A 81 -1.93 -8.22 20.11
C GLY A 81 -3.22 -7.79 19.42
N SER A 82 -4.18 -7.33 20.23
CA SER A 82 -5.56 -7.06 19.80
C SER A 82 -5.83 -5.59 19.45
N SER A 83 -4.79 -4.79 19.22
CA SER A 83 -4.91 -3.39 18.81
C SER A 83 -5.18 -3.20 17.30
N HIS A 84 -5.27 -4.28 16.54
CA HIS A 84 -5.42 -4.35 15.09
C HIS A 84 -6.85 -4.73 14.70
N GLY A 85 -7.32 -4.23 13.56
CA GLY A 85 -8.66 -4.57 13.05
C GLY A 85 -8.66 -5.76 12.08
N VAL A 86 -9.80 -6.45 11.98
CA VAL A 86 -10.01 -7.46 10.95
C VAL A 86 -10.42 -6.82 9.62
N LYS A 87 -9.89 -7.31 8.50
CA LYS A 87 -10.27 -6.90 7.16
C LYS A 87 -10.68 -8.11 6.33
N ARG A 88 -11.96 -8.13 5.90
CA ARG A 88 -12.53 -9.22 5.10
C ARG A 88 -12.76 -8.82 3.65
N SER A 89 -12.76 -7.51 3.36
CA SER A 89 -13.00 -7.00 2.01
C SER A 89 -12.50 -5.57 1.84
N PHE A 90 -12.49 -5.12 0.60
CA PHE A 90 -12.58 -3.71 0.25
C PHE A 90 -14.05 -3.40 0.00
N SER A 91 -14.56 -2.31 0.57
CA SER A 91 -15.91 -1.81 0.29
C SER A 91 -15.83 -0.42 -0.30
N PHE A 92 -16.56 -0.19 -1.38
CA PHE A 92 -16.66 1.08 -2.07
C PHE A 92 -18.12 1.52 -2.09
N LEU A 93 -18.40 2.72 -1.60
CA LEU A 93 -19.72 3.34 -1.54
C LEU A 93 -19.66 4.66 -2.28
N TYR A 94 -20.51 4.84 -3.29
CA TYR A 94 -20.55 6.07 -4.06
C TYR A 94 -21.55 7.06 -3.46
N HIS A 95 -21.14 8.31 -3.35
CA HIS A 95 -21.91 9.39 -2.74
C HIS A 95 -22.10 10.57 -3.68
N ARG A 96 -23.24 11.25 -3.53
CA ARG A 96 -23.53 12.55 -4.14
C ARG A 96 -23.78 13.57 -3.04
N GLU A 97 -23.27 14.78 -3.22
CA GLU A 97 -23.43 15.86 -2.25
C GLU A 97 -24.92 16.13 -1.97
N GLY A 98 -25.28 16.27 -0.69
CA GLY A 98 -26.63 16.53 -0.23
C GLY A 98 -27.63 15.38 -0.43
N ARG A 99 -27.17 14.19 -0.85
CA ARG A 99 -28.06 13.04 -1.10
C ARG A 99 -27.68 11.84 -0.24
N GLU A 100 -28.69 11.05 0.11
CA GLU A 100 -28.48 9.74 0.73
C GLU A 100 -27.74 8.82 -0.24
N GLN A 101 -26.86 7.98 0.31
CA GLN A 101 -26.15 6.96 -0.46
C GLN A 101 -27.15 5.95 -1.00
N THR A 102 -27.08 5.70 -2.29
CA THR A 102 -27.92 4.73 -2.97
C THR A 102 -27.32 3.34 -2.80
N PRO A 103 -27.99 2.41 -2.15
CA PRO A 103 -27.45 1.10 -1.87
C PRO A 103 -26.93 0.31 -3.10
N ARG A 104 -27.56 0.46 -4.27
CA ARG A 104 -27.06 -0.16 -5.51
C ARG A 104 -25.74 0.42 -6.01
N GLU A 105 -25.30 1.55 -5.48
CA GLU A 105 -24.03 2.19 -5.83
C GLU A 105 -22.96 1.79 -4.82
N SER A 106 -22.77 0.48 -4.68
CA SER A 106 -21.76 -0.15 -3.84
C SER A 106 -21.06 -1.29 -4.56
N LEU A 107 -19.79 -1.47 -4.25
CA LEU A 107 -18.98 -2.61 -4.71
C LEU A 107 -18.20 -3.14 -3.53
N GLN A 108 -18.22 -4.46 -3.32
CA GLN A 108 -17.39 -5.10 -2.30
C GLN A 108 -16.51 -6.16 -2.95
N VAL A 109 -15.22 -6.09 -2.68
CA VAL A 109 -14.24 -7.08 -3.15
C VAL A 109 -13.74 -7.85 -1.94
N PRO A 110 -14.21 -9.10 -1.72
CA PRO A 110 -13.73 -9.96 -0.67
C PRO A 110 -12.22 -10.19 -0.76
N THR A 111 -11.55 -10.31 0.40
CA THR A 111 -10.15 -10.70 0.51
C THR A 111 -10.01 -12.21 0.80
N LEU A 112 -8.83 -12.65 1.22
CA LEU A 112 -8.56 -14.07 1.47
C LEU A 112 -9.38 -14.63 2.62
N HIS A 113 -9.70 -15.92 2.51
CA HIS A 113 -10.34 -16.72 3.56
C HIS A 113 -9.30 -17.54 4.34
N PRO A 114 -9.67 -18.07 5.54
CA PRO A 114 -8.84 -19.04 6.23
C PRO A 114 -8.49 -20.24 5.32
N PRO A 115 -7.28 -20.83 5.43
CA PRO A 115 -6.24 -20.55 6.44
C PRO A 115 -5.35 -19.33 6.15
N ILE A 116 -5.38 -18.76 4.94
CA ILE A 116 -4.47 -17.68 4.53
C ILE A 116 -4.96 -16.31 5.03
N GLY A 117 -6.26 -16.09 5.05
CA GLY A 117 -6.90 -14.86 5.49
C GLY A 117 -7.60 -14.97 6.86
N PRO A 118 -8.34 -13.95 7.27
CA PRO A 118 -8.56 -12.67 6.58
C PRO A 118 -7.37 -11.72 6.69
N ASP A 119 -7.36 -10.69 5.84
CA ASP A 119 -6.45 -9.57 5.95
C ASP A 119 -6.67 -8.75 7.24
N ALA A 120 -5.89 -7.71 7.47
CA ALA A 120 -5.94 -6.91 8.68
C ALA A 120 -5.87 -5.40 8.42
N HIS A 121 -6.37 -4.67 9.41
CA HIS A 121 -6.04 -3.27 9.61
C HIS A 121 -4.93 -3.17 10.65
N LEU A 122 -3.77 -2.68 10.23
CA LEU A 122 -2.57 -2.62 11.05
C LEU A 122 -2.50 -1.31 11.83
N PHE A 123 -2.49 -1.38 13.15
CA PHE A 123 -2.12 -0.23 13.94
C PHE A 123 -0.60 -0.07 13.88
N ARG A 124 -0.15 0.86 13.04
CA ARG A 124 1.26 0.99 12.63
C ARG A 124 2.22 1.30 13.77
N GLN A 125 1.77 1.98 14.83
CA GLN A 125 2.62 2.23 15.99
C GLN A 125 3.12 0.93 16.63
N ASP A 126 2.25 -0.06 16.76
CA ASP A 126 2.60 -1.36 17.34
C ASP A 126 3.41 -2.20 16.35
N VAL A 127 3.03 -2.22 15.06
CA VAL A 127 3.76 -2.96 14.02
C VAL A 127 5.18 -2.47 13.87
N ASP A 128 5.37 -1.15 13.75
CA ASP A 128 6.69 -0.57 13.53
C ASP A 128 7.60 -0.75 14.76
N ALA A 129 7.04 -0.62 15.99
CA ALA A 129 7.76 -0.90 17.23
C ALA A 129 8.10 -2.40 17.38
N TYR A 130 7.19 -3.29 16.97
CA TYR A 130 7.44 -4.73 16.96
C TYR A 130 8.65 -5.08 16.07
N TYR A 131 8.67 -4.62 14.81
CA TYR A 131 9.78 -4.92 13.90
C TYR A 131 11.09 -4.22 14.28
N LEU A 132 11.03 -3.08 14.95
CA LEU A 132 12.22 -2.49 15.57
C LEU A 132 12.81 -3.44 16.62
N ALA A 133 11.98 -4.01 17.50
CA ALA A 133 12.42 -4.97 18.51
C ALA A 133 12.94 -6.28 17.85
N VAL A 134 12.30 -6.75 16.79
CA VAL A 134 12.75 -7.92 16.02
C VAL A 134 14.13 -7.65 15.42
N ALA A 135 14.38 -6.50 14.80
CA ALA A 135 15.67 -6.14 14.23
C ALA A 135 16.77 -6.15 15.29
N ILE A 136 16.51 -5.59 16.49
CA ILE A 136 17.47 -5.63 17.61
C ILE A 136 17.81 -7.08 18.01
N ARG A 137 16.82 -7.98 18.08
CA ARG A 137 17.04 -9.41 18.39
C ARG A 137 17.94 -10.10 17.35
N TYR A 138 17.92 -9.66 16.10
CA TYR A 138 18.82 -10.13 15.05
C TYR A 138 20.16 -9.37 14.98
N GLY A 139 20.52 -8.64 16.03
CA GLY A 139 21.84 -8.00 16.17
C GLY A 139 21.98 -6.67 15.44
N VAL A 140 20.90 -6.08 14.96
CA VAL A 140 20.93 -4.77 14.32
C VAL A 140 21.15 -3.66 15.34
N THR A 141 22.09 -2.76 15.05
CA THR A 141 22.28 -1.54 15.83
C THR A 141 21.27 -0.48 15.41
N ILE A 142 20.49 0.05 16.35
CA ILE A 142 19.50 1.09 16.09
C ILE A 142 19.81 2.32 16.93
N VAL A 143 19.90 3.48 16.28
CA VAL A 143 20.07 4.78 16.95
C VAL A 143 18.86 5.63 16.64
N GLN A 144 18.04 5.90 17.64
CA GLN A 144 16.90 6.80 17.56
C GLN A 144 17.29 8.24 17.93
N ARG A 145 16.47 9.22 17.58
CA ARG A 145 16.76 10.66 17.70
C ARG A 145 18.06 11.05 16.97
N ALA A 146 18.33 10.36 15.87
CA ALA A 146 19.53 10.47 15.05
C ALA A 146 19.23 11.17 13.73
N ARG A 147 18.90 12.46 13.79
CA ARG A 147 18.68 13.27 12.61
C ARG A 147 19.96 13.38 11.80
N VAL A 148 19.91 12.93 10.54
CA VAL A 148 21.02 13.04 9.60
C VAL A 148 21.08 14.46 9.05
N THR A 149 22.25 15.10 9.14
CA THR A 149 22.50 16.48 8.69
C THR A 149 23.35 16.54 7.44
N HIS A 150 24.14 15.47 7.18
CA HIS A 150 24.99 15.41 6.00
C HIS A 150 25.15 13.95 5.55
N LEU A 151 25.12 13.75 4.23
CA LEU A 151 25.36 12.46 3.57
C LEU A 151 26.42 12.64 2.51
N ASP A 152 27.36 11.71 2.48
CA ASP A 152 28.35 11.58 1.44
C ASP A 152 28.37 10.13 0.94
N VAL A 153 28.35 9.95 -0.40
CA VAL A 153 28.39 8.64 -1.05
C VAL A 153 29.36 8.75 -2.22
N ASP A 154 30.57 8.26 -2.02
CA ASP A 154 31.69 8.44 -2.95
C ASP A 154 31.96 7.23 -3.89
N GLY A 155 31.02 6.30 -3.98
CA GLY A 155 31.14 5.05 -4.76
C GLY A 155 31.97 3.94 -4.08
N LYS A 156 32.66 4.24 -2.96
CA LYS A 156 33.41 3.25 -2.16
C LYS A 156 32.73 2.95 -0.84
N GLU A 157 32.29 3.98 -0.17
CA GLU A 157 31.55 3.88 1.09
C GLU A 157 30.50 5.00 1.19
N ALA A 158 29.59 4.86 2.14
CA ALA A 158 28.64 5.88 2.51
C ALA A 158 28.97 6.42 3.90
N CYS A 159 28.87 7.72 4.06
CA CYS A 159 29.08 8.42 5.32
C CYS A 159 27.83 9.23 5.68
N ALA A 160 27.31 9.04 6.88
CA ALA A 160 26.20 9.83 7.42
C ALA A 160 26.63 10.54 8.69
N ARG A 161 26.52 11.85 8.73
CA ARG A 161 26.73 12.65 9.93
C ARG A 161 25.39 13.01 10.55
N THR A 162 25.28 12.80 11.85
CA THR A 162 24.08 13.11 12.62
C THR A 162 24.26 14.34 13.48
N GLU A 163 23.17 14.96 13.87
CA GLU A 163 23.19 16.15 14.71
C GLU A 163 23.83 15.91 16.09
N LYS A 164 23.61 14.72 16.69
CA LYS A 164 23.95 14.43 18.10
C LYS A 164 24.85 13.23 18.32
N HIS A 165 24.93 12.29 17.34
CA HIS A 165 25.59 11.01 17.54
C HIS A 165 26.89 10.85 16.73
N GLY A 166 27.38 11.94 16.09
CA GLY A 166 28.59 11.93 15.30
C GLY A 166 28.41 11.32 13.90
N GLU A 167 29.48 10.70 13.41
CA GLU A 167 29.57 10.19 12.04
C GLU A 167 29.57 8.67 12.02
N PHE A 168 28.86 8.09 11.04
CA PHE A 168 28.76 6.66 10.79
C PHE A 168 29.14 6.34 9.35
N ARG A 169 29.83 5.22 9.14
CA ARG A 169 30.30 4.77 7.83
C ARG A 169 29.83 3.36 7.53
N ALA A 170 29.44 3.12 6.27
CA ALA A 170 29.02 1.81 5.81
C ALA A 170 29.44 1.57 4.36
N ARG A 171 29.49 0.29 3.98
CA ARG A 171 29.79 -0.10 2.59
C ARG A 171 28.61 0.13 1.65
N TYR A 172 27.37 0.20 2.16
CA TYR A 172 26.16 0.44 1.41
C TYR A 172 25.16 1.27 2.22
N LEU A 173 24.46 2.18 1.55
CA LEU A 173 23.44 3.04 2.15
C LEU A 173 22.06 2.71 1.59
N VAL A 174 21.08 2.51 2.47
CA VAL A 174 19.67 2.38 2.09
C VAL A 174 18.85 3.50 2.73
N ASP A 175 18.13 4.24 1.93
CA ASP A 175 17.19 5.23 2.46
C ASP A 175 15.77 4.66 2.49
N ALA A 176 15.22 4.50 3.68
CA ALA A 176 13.86 4.10 4.01
C ALA A 176 13.09 5.24 4.72
N GLY A 177 13.54 6.47 4.58
CA GLY A 177 12.96 7.68 5.22
C GLY A 177 11.65 8.17 4.59
N GLY A 178 11.14 7.50 3.56
CA GLY A 178 9.89 7.85 2.88
C GLY A 178 10.00 9.18 2.14
N MET A 179 8.92 9.98 2.14
CA MET A 179 8.87 11.24 1.39
C MET A 179 10.01 12.20 1.73
N ARG A 180 10.44 12.24 2.99
CA ARG A 180 11.52 13.11 3.49
C ARG A 180 12.92 12.55 3.26
N SER A 181 13.09 11.60 2.35
CA SER A 181 14.36 10.95 2.04
C SER A 181 15.55 11.91 2.04
N PRO A 182 16.47 11.81 3.01
CA PRO A 182 17.68 12.66 3.06
C PRO A 182 18.59 12.39 1.85
N LEU A 183 18.65 11.14 1.38
CA LEU A 183 19.47 10.77 0.23
C LEU A 183 18.92 11.34 -1.06
N ALA A 184 17.60 11.28 -1.27
CA ALA A 184 16.98 11.86 -2.45
C ALA A 184 17.19 13.39 -2.51
N ALA A 185 17.22 14.05 -1.36
CA ALA A 185 17.52 15.47 -1.26
C ALA A 185 19.01 15.77 -1.52
N ALA A 186 19.92 15.00 -0.90
CA ALA A 186 21.36 15.21 -1.01
C ALA A 186 21.87 15.00 -2.45
N LEU A 187 21.29 14.07 -3.20
CA LEU A 187 21.67 13.74 -4.58
C LEU A 187 20.74 14.37 -5.63
N ASP A 188 19.86 15.28 -5.26
CA ASP A 188 18.89 15.94 -6.13
C ASP A 188 18.15 14.94 -7.05
N LEU A 189 17.65 13.86 -6.50
CA LEU A 189 17.00 12.79 -7.27
C LEU A 189 15.53 13.08 -7.60
N ARG A 190 14.88 14.00 -6.90
CA ARG A 190 13.45 14.31 -7.10
C ARG A 190 13.21 14.96 -8.45
N GLU A 191 12.18 14.50 -9.12
CA GLU A 191 11.70 15.18 -10.32
C GLU A 191 10.75 16.32 -9.95
N ASN A 192 10.99 17.48 -10.52
CA ASN A 192 10.12 18.65 -10.36
C ASN A 192 9.93 19.33 -11.73
N PRO A 193 8.71 19.25 -12.32
CA PRO A 193 7.54 18.54 -11.80
C PRO A 193 7.70 17.02 -11.85
N THR A 194 6.98 16.32 -10.99
CA THR A 194 6.92 14.85 -11.05
C THR A 194 6.29 14.39 -12.37
N ARG A 195 6.73 13.25 -12.89
CA ARG A 195 6.22 12.64 -14.14
C ARG A 195 4.79 12.09 -14.02
N TYR A 196 4.24 11.93 -12.81
CA TYR A 196 2.96 11.28 -12.59
C TYR A 196 1.77 12.17 -12.96
N GLN A 197 0.74 11.53 -13.52
CA GLN A 197 -0.50 12.18 -13.95
C GLN A 197 -1.46 12.43 -12.80
N THR A 198 -1.46 11.57 -11.79
CA THR A 198 -2.30 11.73 -10.59
C THR A 198 -1.96 13.04 -9.88
N ARG A 199 -3.00 13.74 -9.43
CA ARG A 199 -2.88 15.02 -8.73
C ARG A 199 -3.84 15.03 -7.54
N SER A 200 -3.46 14.36 -6.46
CA SER A 200 -4.26 14.35 -5.23
C SER A 200 -3.50 14.92 -4.05
N ARG A 201 -4.25 15.38 -3.06
CA ARG A 201 -3.79 15.79 -1.73
C ARG A 201 -4.58 15.04 -0.67
N ALA A 202 -4.07 14.95 0.55
CA ALA A 202 -4.72 14.23 1.64
C ALA A 202 -4.94 15.10 2.87
N ILE A 203 -6.02 14.78 3.59
CA ILE A 203 -6.27 15.26 4.96
C ILE A 203 -6.61 14.02 5.79
N TYR A 204 -5.88 13.76 6.86
CA TYR A 204 -6.07 12.52 7.63
C TYR A 204 -5.74 12.66 9.12
N THR A 205 -6.41 11.83 9.93
CA THR A 205 -6.18 11.69 11.36
C THR A 205 -6.77 10.37 11.88
N HIS A 206 -6.63 10.09 13.18
CA HIS A 206 -7.39 9.05 13.87
C HIS A 206 -8.55 9.65 14.67
N PHE A 207 -9.67 8.95 14.65
CA PHE A 207 -10.88 9.27 15.40
C PHE A 207 -11.21 8.18 16.41
N ILE A 208 -11.96 8.52 17.42
CA ILE A 208 -12.77 7.60 18.25
C ILE A 208 -14.24 7.78 17.90
N ASP A 209 -15.07 6.84 18.34
CA ASP A 209 -16.53 6.86 18.23
C ASP A 209 -17.09 7.01 16.79
N VAL A 210 -16.32 6.58 15.80
CA VAL A 210 -16.82 6.41 14.43
C VAL A 210 -17.80 5.25 14.39
N ARG A 211 -19.06 5.53 14.05
CA ARG A 211 -20.11 4.50 14.02
C ARG A 211 -19.89 3.53 12.85
N PRO A 212 -20.11 2.21 13.04
CA PRO A 212 -20.12 1.26 11.93
C PRO A 212 -21.10 1.70 10.85
N TYR A 213 -20.66 1.76 9.60
CA TYR A 213 -21.53 2.19 8.48
C TYR A 213 -22.77 1.30 8.34
N ASP A 214 -22.65 0.04 8.67
CA ASP A 214 -23.76 -0.95 8.68
C ASP A 214 -24.94 -0.54 9.59
N ARG A 215 -24.74 0.39 10.52
CA ARG A 215 -25.77 0.91 11.43
C ARG A 215 -26.38 2.23 11.00
N VAL A 216 -25.76 2.94 10.05
CA VAL A 216 -26.15 4.31 9.66
C VAL A 216 -26.49 4.43 8.17
N GLY A 217 -25.92 3.56 7.35
CA GLY A 217 -26.29 3.37 5.95
C GLY A 217 -27.50 2.44 5.78
N GLY A 218 -27.87 2.18 4.55
CA GLY A 218 -28.93 1.22 4.26
C GLY A 218 -28.56 -0.22 4.66
N PRO A 219 -29.55 -1.12 4.83
CA PRO A 219 -29.30 -2.49 5.28
C PRO A 219 -28.43 -3.26 4.26
N ARG A 220 -27.37 -3.89 4.76
CA ARG A 220 -26.43 -4.70 3.95
C ARG A 220 -27.14 -5.78 3.12
N GLN A 221 -28.20 -6.39 3.71
CA GLN A 221 -28.97 -7.43 3.04
C GLN A 221 -29.64 -6.95 1.74
N ALA A 222 -29.90 -5.64 1.59
CA ALA A 222 -30.43 -5.08 0.36
C ALA A 222 -29.49 -5.28 -0.84
N HIS A 223 -28.18 -5.53 -0.61
CA HIS A 223 -27.16 -5.68 -1.66
C HIS A 223 -26.55 -7.07 -1.72
N ARG A 224 -26.96 -8.00 -0.85
CA ARG A 224 -26.38 -9.36 -0.74
C ARG A 224 -24.84 -9.33 -0.58
N LEU A 225 -24.31 -8.32 0.13
CA LEU A 225 -22.87 -8.22 0.38
C LEU A 225 -22.44 -9.26 1.39
N PRO A 226 -21.31 -9.98 1.14
CA PRO A 226 -20.88 -11.09 2.00
C PRO A 226 -20.41 -10.64 3.38
N TYR A 227 -19.85 -9.43 3.51
CA TYR A 227 -19.27 -8.93 4.76
C TYR A 227 -19.84 -7.58 5.19
N PRO A 228 -19.84 -7.28 6.52
CA PRO A 228 -20.13 -5.94 7.02
C PRO A 228 -19.12 -4.92 6.48
N HIS A 229 -19.59 -3.70 6.16
CA HIS A 229 -18.70 -2.59 5.78
C HIS A 229 -17.71 -2.25 6.89
N SER A 230 -18.08 -2.43 8.15
CA SER A 230 -17.22 -2.23 9.32
C SER A 230 -16.09 -3.25 9.43
N GLN A 231 -16.12 -4.37 8.71
CA GLN A 231 -15.02 -5.34 8.59
C GLN A 231 -14.28 -5.22 7.25
N SER A 232 -14.36 -4.07 6.61
CA SER A 232 -13.73 -3.75 5.33
C SER A 232 -12.82 -2.55 5.49
N THR A 233 -11.83 -2.40 4.59
CA THR A 233 -11.32 -1.07 4.28
C THR A 233 -12.42 -0.35 3.50
N LEU A 234 -13.13 0.55 4.17
CA LEU A 234 -14.28 1.24 3.60
C LEU A 234 -13.81 2.49 2.85
N HIS A 235 -14.25 2.61 1.59
CA HIS A 235 -13.99 3.75 0.73
C HIS A 235 -15.31 4.45 0.42
N HIS A 236 -15.43 5.71 0.82
CA HIS A 236 -16.49 6.60 0.38
C HIS A 236 -15.99 7.35 -0.85
N LEU A 237 -16.58 7.08 -2.01
CA LEU A 237 -16.22 7.68 -3.29
C LEU A 237 -17.18 8.80 -3.63
N PHE A 238 -16.67 9.86 -4.23
CA PHE A 238 -17.47 10.97 -4.74
C PHE A 238 -16.74 11.64 -5.90
N ASP A 239 -17.45 12.43 -6.67
CA ASP A 239 -16.83 13.11 -7.81
C ASP A 239 -15.70 14.06 -7.37
N GLY A 240 -14.48 13.74 -7.79
CA GLY A 240 -13.24 14.48 -7.48
C GLY A 240 -12.51 14.02 -6.21
N GLY A 241 -12.90 12.91 -5.56
CA GLY A 241 -12.18 12.42 -4.39
C GLY A 241 -12.73 11.14 -3.77
N TRP A 242 -12.10 10.75 -2.68
CA TRP A 242 -12.52 9.59 -1.90
C TRP A 242 -12.05 9.71 -0.45
N MET A 243 -12.65 8.93 0.45
CA MET A 243 -12.27 8.90 1.87
C MET A 243 -12.15 7.46 2.33
N TRP A 244 -11.08 7.13 3.08
CA TRP A 244 -10.99 5.86 3.77
C TRP A 244 -11.53 5.94 5.19
N VAL A 245 -12.12 4.83 5.66
CA VAL A 245 -12.48 4.57 7.05
C VAL A 245 -11.95 3.19 7.42
N ILE A 246 -10.99 3.13 8.33
CA ILE A 246 -10.24 1.92 8.71
C ILE A 246 -10.35 1.74 10.22
N PRO A 247 -11.34 0.98 10.72
CA PRO A 247 -11.51 0.75 12.15
C PRO A 247 -10.56 -0.31 12.68
N PHE A 248 -10.03 -0.10 13.88
CA PHE A 248 -9.26 -1.10 14.64
C PHE A 248 -10.13 -1.83 15.68
N ASN A 249 -11.29 -1.28 16.03
CA ASN A 249 -12.25 -1.81 17.04
C ASN A 249 -13.33 -2.72 16.45
N ASN A 250 -13.10 -3.38 15.33
CA ASN A 250 -14.13 -4.07 14.55
C ASN A 250 -14.22 -5.58 14.78
N HIS A 251 -13.72 -6.06 15.94
CA HIS A 251 -13.83 -7.46 16.37
C HIS A 251 -14.01 -7.55 17.89
N PRO A 252 -14.55 -8.68 18.43
CA PRO A 252 -14.95 -8.78 19.84
C PRO A 252 -13.82 -8.62 20.87
N ARG A 253 -12.56 -8.86 20.48
CA ARG A 253 -11.39 -8.75 21.36
C ARG A 253 -10.58 -7.48 21.14
N ALA A 254 -11.12 -6.52 20.39
CA ALA A 254 -10.39 -5.29 20.10
C ALA A 254 -10.11 -4.47 21.36
N THR A 255 -8.88 -4.01 21.47
CA THR A 255 -8.41 -3.14 22.57
C THR A 255 -8.12 -1.71 22.15
N ASN A 256 -8.18 -1.43 20.85
CA ASN A 256 -7.88 -0.12 20.28
C ASN A 256 -9.18 0.53 19.76
N PRO A 257 -9.66 1.63 20.38
CA PRO A 257 -10.91 2.28 19.98
C PRO A 257 -10.76 3.14 18.72
N LEU A 258 -9.55 3.27 18.19
CA LEU A 258 -9.26 4.19 17.10
C LEU A 258 -9.82 3.71 15.75
N CYS A 259 -10.09 4.68 14.90
CA CYS A 259 -10.42 4.52 13.50
C CYS A 259 -9.54 5.48 12.68
N SER A 260 -8.79 4.96 11.72
CA SER A 260 -8.04 5.78 10.78
C SER A 260 -8.97 6.32 9.71
N VAL A 261 -8.91 7.61 9.48
CA VAL A 261 -9.74 8.34 8.51
C VAL A 261 -8.88 9.27 7.69
N GLY A 262 -9.06 9.23 6.38
CA GLY A 262 -8.39 10.17 5.51
C GLY A 262 -9.20 10.46 4.25
N LEU A 263 -9.12 11.70 3.85
CA LEU A 263 -9.80 12.30 2.70
C LEU A 263 -8.76 12.60 1.62
N LEU A 264 -8.98 12.10 0.41
CA LEU A 264 -8.17 12.36 -0.78
C LEU A 264 -8.96 13.22 -1.75
N LEU A 265 -8.37 14.27 -2.23
CA LEU A 265 -9.00 15.28 -3.07
C LEU A 265 -8.15 15.56 -4.30
N ASP A 266 -8.78 15.60 -5.47
CA ASP A 266 -8.17 16.16 -6.68
C ASP A 266 -7.79 17.61 -6.44
N VAL A 267 -6.51 17.96 -6.63
CA VAL A 267 -5.99 19.29 -6.32
C VAL A 267 -6.50 20.39 -7.27
N GLU A 268 -6.89 20.02 -8.50
CA GLU A 268 -7.43 20.98 -9.47
C GLU A 268 -8.87 21.35 -9.11
N ARG A 269 -9.64 20.37 -8.61
CA ARG A 269 -11.04 20.56 -8.24
C ARG A 269 -11.21 21.10 -6.82
N PHE A 270 -10.36 20.65 -5.92
CA PHE A 270 -10.35 21.02 -4.50
C PHE A 270 -8.94 21.45 -4.08
N PRO A 271 -8.50 22.66 -4.47
CA PRO A 271 -7.19 23.15 -4.08
C PRO A 271 -7.07 23.26 -2.56
N ARG A 272 -5.85 23.23 -2.04
CA ARG A 272 -5.60 23.40 -0.62
C ARG A 272 -6.08 24.79 -0.16
N ARG A 273 -6.71 24.79 1.00
CA ARG A 273 -7.20 26.00 1.65
C ARG A 273 -6.33 26.31 2.87
N ASP A 274 -5.61 27.42 2.83
CA ASP A 274 -4.75 27.85 3.94
C ASP A 274 -5.52 28.73 4.96
N ASP A 275 -6.75 29.14 4.62
CA ASP A 275 -7.68 29.92 5.45
C ASP A 275 -8.52 29.06 6.41
N VAL A 276 -8.46 27.74 6.29
CA VAL A 276 -9.26 26.79 7.08
C VAL A 276 -8.33 25.75 7.70
N SER A 277 -8.57 25.40 8.97
CA SER A 277 -7.80 24.34 9.61
C SER A 277 -8.05 22.99 8.91
N PRO A 278 -7.05 22.08 8.86
CA PRO A 278 -7.22 20.75 8.27
C PRO A 278 -8.39 19.97 8.84
N GLU A 279 -8.63 20.08 10.14
CA GLU A 279 -9.76 19.43 10.80
C GLU A 279 -11.11 20.00 10.33
N ALA A 280 -11.24 21.33 10.29
CA ALA A 280 -12.46 21.98 9.83
C ALA A 280 -12.75 21.65 8.37
N GLU A 281 -11.73 21.56 7.52
CA GLU A 281 -11.88 21.13 6.12
C GLU A 281 -12.38 19.68 6.04
N LEU A 282 -11.74 18.74 6.78
CA LEU A 282 -12.16 17.32 6.81
C LEU A 282 -13.62 17.19 7.26
N LEU A 283 -14.00 17.84 8.37
CA LEU A 283 -15.37 17.79 8.88
C LEU A 283 -16.36 18.44 7.92
N SER A 284 -15.97 19.49 7.19
CA SER A 284 -16.83 20.11 6.17
C SER A 284 -17.16 19.15 5.03
N PHE A 285 -16.17 18.36 4.58
CA PHE A 285 -16.40 17.33 3.56
C PHE A 285 -17.29 16.20 4.07
N ILE A 286 -17.07 15.71 5.29
CA ILE A 286 -17.91 14.69 5.93
C ILE A 286 -19.39 15.12 5.92
N ARG A 287 -19.66 16.40 6.24
CA ARG A 287 -21.04 16.94 6.30
C ARG A 287 -21.72 17.07 4.95
N ARG A 288 -21.00 17.04 3.82
CA ARG A 288 -21.59 17.10 2.48
C ARG A 288 -22.42 15.86 2.15
N PHE A 289 -22.13 14.72 2.79
CA PHE A 289 -22.71 13.42 2.47
C PHE A 289 -23.54 12.92 3.66
N PRO A 290 -24.89 12.93 3.62
CA PRO A 290 -25.74 12.67 4.78
C PRO A 290 -25.45 11.35 5.50
N SER A 291 -25.24 10.25 4.79
CA SER A 291 -24.91 8.96 5.39
C SER A 291 -23.52 8.93 6.03
N VAL A 292 -22.52 9.64 5.47
CA VAL A 292 -21.19 9.79 6.07
C VAL A 292 -21.29 10.69 7.30
N ALA A 293 -22.03 11.80 7.23
CA ALA A 293 -22.25 12.70 8.38
C ALA A 293 -22.82 11.92 9.59
N ARG A 294 -23.78 11.01 9.38
CA ARG A 294 -24.31 10.15 10.45
C ARG A 294 -23.28 9.17 11.02
N GLN A 295 -22.33 8.70 10.19
CA GLN A 295 -21.25 7.83 10.64
C GLN A 295 -20.32 8.57 11.63
N PHE A 296 -20.13 9.87 11.42
CA PHE A 296 -19.24 10.71 12.20
C PHE A 296 -19.94 11.60 13.23
N GLU A 297 -21.24 11.40 13.47
CA GLU A 297 -22.06 12.27 14.35
C GLU A 297 -21.49 12.45 15.79
N ARG A 298 -20.80 11.40 16.30
CA ARG A 298 -20.20 11.39 17.62
C ARG A 298 -18.67 11.24 17.58
N ALA A 299 -18.11 11.23 16.37
CA ALA A 299 -16.69 10.97 16.19
C ALA A 299 -15.84 12.20 16.57
N GLU A 300 -14.77 11.94 17.31
CA GLU A 300 -13.83 12.97 17.77
C GLU A 300 -12.42 12.63 17.28
N PRO A 301 -11.67 13.59 16.69
CA PRO A 301 -10.27 13.39 16.34
C PRO A 301 -9.41 13.35 17.61
N VAL A 302 -8.52 12.36 17.70
CA VAL A 302 -7.66 12.17 18.89
C VAL A 302 -6.20 12.57 18.69
N ARG A 303 -5.88 13.08 17.51
CA ARG A 303 -4.55 13.63 17.20
C ARG A 303 -4.68 14.74 16.16
N ASN A 304 -3.60 15.52 16.02
CA ASN A 304 -3.57 16.59 15.04
C ASN A 304 -3.95 16.07 13.64
N THR A 305 -4.88 16.74 13.01
CA THR A 305 -5.23 16.48 11.62
C THR A 305 -4.13 17.00 10.70
N ILE A 306 -3.63 16.15 9.83
CA ILE A 306 -2.55 16.45 8.90
C ILE A 306 -3.15 16.74 7.53
N ALA A 307 -2.80 17.88 6.93
CA ALA A 307 -3.08 18.15 5.52
C ALA A 307 -1.78 18.21 4.73
N THR A 308 -1.80 17.62 3.54
CA THR A 308 -0.67 17.62 2.61
C THR A 308 -0.90 18.60 1.46
N GLY A 309 0.17 18.98 0.78
CA GLY A 309 0.09 19.43 -0.60
C GLY A 309 -0.12 18.23 -1.54
N ARG A 310 0.25 18.37 -2.80
CA ARG A 310 0.25 17.25 -3.78
C ARG A 310 1.05 16.08 -3.23
N LEU A 311 0.44 14.89 -3.22
CA LEU A 311 1.06 13.68 -2.66
C LEU A 311 2.11 13.06 -3.57
N GLN A 312 1.92 13.17 -4.88
CA GLN A 312 2.74 12.45 -5.85
C GLN A 312 4.12 13.06 -5.98
N TYR A 313 5.11 12.20 -5.85
CA TYR A 313 6.50 12.50 -6.15
C TYR A 313 7.18 11.31 -6.81
N SER A 314 8.20 11.60 -7.60
CA SER A 314 9.03 10.63 -8.31
C SER A 314 10.49 10.97 -8.17
N SER A 315 11.36 9.99 -8.37
CA SER A 315 12.80 10.16 -8.44
C SER A 315 13.31 9.64 -9.79
N ARG A 316 14.29 10.33 -10.34
CA ARG A 316 14.90 9.95 -11.64
C ARG A 316 15.45 8.52 -11.62
N ARG A 317 15.97 8.09 -10.48
CA ARG A 317 16.43 6.74 -10.20
C ARG A 317 16.30 6.43 -8.71
N VAL A 318 16.25 5.15 -8.36
CA VAL A 318 16.20 4.68 -6.97
C VAL A 318 17.43 3.87 -6.57
N VAL A 319 18.31 3.56 -7.51
CA VAL A 319 19.57 2.83 -7.29
C VAL A 319 20.74 3.65 -7.80
N GLY A 320 21.87 3.58 -7.11
CA GLY A 320 23.15 4.13 -7.53
C GLY A 320 24.32 3.33 -6.95
N GLU A 321 25.53 3.78 -7.22
CA GLU A 321 26.70 3.13 -6.63
C GLU A 321 26.64 3.18 -5.12
N ARG A 322 26.55 2.00 -4.49
CA ARG A 322 26.49 1.79 -3.03
C ARG A 322 25.34 2.48 -2.31
N TRP A 323 24.23 2.77 -3.01
CA TRP A 323 23.03 3.27 -2.37
C TRP A 323 21.73 2.85 -3.08
N CYS A 324 20.65 2.82 -2.30
CA CYS A 324 19.31 2.56 -2.79
C CYS A 324 18.28 3.37 -2.00
N LEU A 325 17.24 3.87 -2.69
CA LEU A 325 15.99 4.34 -2.10
C LEU A 325 15.00 3.17 -2.04
N THR A 326 14.40 2.92 -0.89
CA THR A 326 13.25 2.00 -0.84
C THR A 326 12.05 2.61 -1.58
N SER A 327 11.01 1.81 -1.83
CA SER A 327 9.84 2.21 -2.62
C SER A 327 9.33 3.62 -2.29
N HIS A 328 8.93 3.87 -1.04
CA HIS A 328 8.40 5.17 -0.61
C HIS A 328 9.46 6.24 -0.35
N ALA A 329 10.73 5.87 -0.28
CA ALA A 329 11.80 6.86 -0.36
C ALA A 329 12.02 7.31 -1.82
N GLY A 330 11.72 6.48 -2.81
CA GLY A 330 11.83 6.79 -4.24
C GLY A 330 10.63 7.51 -4.83
N ALA A 331 9.41 7.05 -4.55
CA ALA A 331 8.19 7.52 -5.20
C ALA A 331 6.94 7.31 -4.35
N PHE A 332 5.87 8.04 -4.68
CA PHE A 332 4.53 7.84 -4.12
C PHE A 332 3.45 8.29 -5.10
N ILE A 333 2.29 7.65 -5.06
CA ILE A 333 1.11 8.03 -5.85
C ILE A 333 -0.05 8.39 -4.91
N ASP A 334 -0.71 7.39 -4.34
CA ASP A 334 -1.98 7.56 -3.61
C ASP A 334 -2.24 6.29 -2.79
N PRO A 335 -2.91 6.35 -1.63
CA PRO A 335 -3.20 5.15 -0.84
C PRO A 335 -4.38 4.30 -1.36
N LEU A 336 -5.04 4.69 -2.45
CA LEU A 336 -6.12 3.91 -3.06
C LEU A 336 -5.66 2.47 -3.32
N PHE A 337 -6.53 1.50 -3.03
CA PHE A 337 -6.28 0.05 -3.15
C PHE A 337 -5.20 -0.53 -2.22
N SER A 338 -4.65 0.24 -1.27
CA SER A 338 -3.69 -0.26 -0.26
C SER A 338 -2.42 -0.91 -0.86
N SER A 339 -1.94 -0.44 -2.02
CA SER A 339 -0.81 -1.03 -2.75
C SER A 339 0.57 -0.71 -2.16
N GLY A 340 0.66 0.24 -1.22
CA GLY A 340 1.93 0.66 -0.65
C GLY A 340 2.71 -0.45 0.06
N LEU A 341 2.06 -1.24 0.90
CA LEU A 341 2.70 -2.34 1.63
C LEU A 341 3.19 -3.48 0.71
N PRO A 342 2.39 -3.97 -0.28
CA PRO A 342 2.88 -4.94 -1.26
C PRO A 342 4.11 -4.47 -2.05
N ILE A 343 4.11 -3.22 -2.55
CA ILE A 343 5.27 -2.66 -3.24
C ILE A 343 6.48 -2.61 -2.31
N THR A 344 6.27 -2.22 -1.05
CA THR A 344 7.35 -2.13 -0.06
C THR A 344 7.99 -3.49 0.21
N ILE A 345 7.23 -4.53 0.53
CA ILE A 345 7.80 -5.85 0.83
C ILE A 345 8.45 -6.49 -0.41
N SER A 346 7.91 -6.28 -1.59
CA SER A 346 8.53 -6.73 -2.84
C SER A 346 9.88 -6.03 -3.09
N THR A 347 9.92 -4.70 -2.88
CA THR A 347 11.18 -3.94 -2.96
C THR A 347 12.21 -4.45 -1.96
N ILE A 348 11.79 -4.70 -0.70
CA ILE A 348 12.68 -5.23 0.35
C ILE A 348 13.21 -6.60 -0.04
N THR A 349 12.36 -7.48 -0.58
CA THR A 349 12.76 -8.83 -0.99
C THR A 349 13.82 -8.79 -2.09
N LEU A 350 13.62 -7.99 -3.13
CA LEU A 350 14.59 -7.81 -4.21
C LEU A 350 15.89 -7.18 -3.71
N LEU A 351 15.79 -6.13 -2.90
CA LEU A 351 16.96 -5.42 -2.38
C LEU A 351 17.76 -6.29 -1.40
N ALA A 352 17.10 -7.04 -0.52
CA ALA A 352 17.77 -7.95 0.40
C ALA A 352 18.53 -9.06 -0.36
N ASP A 353 17.91 -9.66 -1.36
CA ASP A 353 18.55 -10.66 -2.22
C ASP A 353 19.79 -10.10 -2.95
N ALA A 354 19.64 -8.91 -3.54
CA ALA A 354 20.75 -8.22 -4.21
C ALA A 354 21.89 -7.88 -3.24
N LEU A 355 21.58 -7.36 -2.05
CA LEU A 355 22.58 -7.03 -1.03
C LEU A 355 23.32 -8.27 -0.53
N LEU A 356 22.60 -9.35 -0.17
CA LEU A 356 23.21 -10.58 0.30
C LEU A 356 24.18 -11.18 -0.74
N LYS A 357 23.82 -11.12 -2.02
CA LYS A 357 24.69 -11.52 -3.13
C LYS A 357 25.87 -10.55 -3.27
N ALA A 358 25.62 -9.24 -3.23
CA ALA A 358 26.66 -8.22 -3.37
C ALA A 358 27.74 -8.34 -2.28
N PHE A 359 27.36 -8.61 -1.03
CA PHE A 359 28.30 -8.79 0.07
C PHE A 359 29.06 -10.11 -0.01
N ARG A 360 28.45 -11.18 -0.55
CA ARG A 360 29.13 -12.46 -0.77
C ARG A 360 30.16 -12.39 -1.90
N ASP A 361 29.79 -11.72 -3.01
CA ASP A 361 30.57 -11.71 -4.25
C ASP A 361 31.48 -10.45 -4.35
N ASP A 362 31.35 -9.51 -3.42
CA ASP A 362 31.96 -8.15 -3.42
C ASP A 362 31.62 -7.32 -4.67
N ASP A 363 30.42 -7.55 -5.24
CA ASP A 363 29.92 -6.90 -6.45
C ASP A 363 28.75 -5.95 -6.13
N PHE A 364 29.03 -4.65 -6.13
CA PHE A 364 28.07 -3.57 -5.89
C PHE A 364 27.76 -2.78 -7.17
N SER A 365 27.92 -3.39 -8.32
CA SER A 365 27.59 -2.78 -9.62
C SER A 365 26.12 -2.42 -9.73
N LEU A 366 25.79 -1.46 -10.60
CA LEU A 366 24.40 -1.08 -10.87
C LEU A 366 23.60 -2.25 -11.44
N GLU A 367 24.23 -3.14 -12.20
CA GLU A 367 23.59 -4.34 -12.77
C GLU A 367 23.07 -5.27 -11.68
N ARG A 368 23.80 -5.42 -10.56
CA ARG A 368 23.38 -6.22 -9.40
C ARG A 368 22.04 -5.75 -8.82
N PHE A 369 21.75 -4.46 -8.89
CA PHE A 369 20.55 -3.82 -8.35
C PHE A 369 19.52 -3.41 -9.41
N ALA A 370 19.75 -3.72 -10.69
CA ALA A 370 18.90 -3.31 -11.80
C ALA A 370 17.44 -3.76 -11.62
N ALA A 371 17.21 -4.97 -11.08
CA ALA A 371 15.86 -5.48 -10.82
C ALA A 371 15.10 -4.65 -9.78
N VAL A 372 15.80 -4.05 -8.80
CA VAL A 372 15.19 -3.14 -7.81
C VAL A 372 14.77 -1.84 -8.48
N GLU A 373 15.66 -1.25 -9.29
CA GLU A 373 15.36 -0.04 -10.07
C GLU A 373 14.13 -0.23 -10.94
N GLU A 374 14.15 -1.28 -11.76
CA GLU A 374 13.09 -1.59 -12.72
C GLU A 374 11.75 -1.82 -12.01
N PHE A 375 11.75 -2.65 -10.95
CA PHE A 375 10.55 -2.96 -10.20
C PHE A 375 9.90 -1.72 -9.59
N VAL A 376 10.69 -0.86 -8.92
CA VAL A 376 10.15 0.35 -8.27
C VAL A 376 9.61 1.32 -9.31
N GLN A 377 10.37 1.60 -10.37
CA GLN A 377 9.95 2.54 -11.42
C GLN A 377 8.69 2.07 -12.15
N GLN A 378 8.63 0.81 -12.54
CA GLN A 378 7.47 0.25 -13.24
C GLN A 378 6.24 0.15 -12.35
N SER A 379 6.41 -0.24 -11.06
CA SER A 379 5.30 -0.35 -10.12
C SER A 379 4.59 0.98 -9.93
N PHE A 380 5.33 2.05 -9.70
CA PHE A 380 4.72 3.37 -9.51
C PHE A 380 4.18 3.95 -10.82
N ALA A 381 4.83 3.72 -11.97
CA ALA A 381 4.31 4.14 -13.27
C ALA A 381 2.96 3.44 -13.58
N GLN A 382 2.88 2.13 -13.37
CA GLN A 382 1.63 1.39 -13.57
C GLN A 382 0.56 1.81 -12.57
N PHE A 383 0.94 2.05 -11.31
CA PHE A 383 0.00 2.46 -10.28
C PHE A 383 -0.53 3.89 -10.49
N ASP A 384 0.28 4.79 -11.06
CA ASP A 384 -0.19 6.11 -11.48
C ASP A 384 -1.30 6.01 -12.54
N ARG A 385 -1.17 5.10 -13.51
CA ARG A 385 -2.24 4.84 -14.49
C ARG A 385 -3.52 4.33 -13.82
N VAL A 386 -3.41 3.40 -12.88
CA VAL A 386 -4.56 2.89 -12.12
C VAL A 386 -5.29 4.02 -11.39
N VAL A 387 -4.54 4.84 -10.65
CA VAL A 387 -5.12 5.89 -9.81
C VAL A 387 -5.65 7.05 -10.64
N SER A 388 -4.91 7.52 -11.64
CA SER A 388 -5.36 8.62 -12.50
C SER A 388 -6.67 8.29 -13.22
N ALA A 389 -6.81 7.06 -13.72
CA ALA A 389 -8.07 6.58 -14.29
C ALA A 389 -9.17 6.42 -13.24
N SER A 390 -8.82 6.05 -12.01
CA SER A 390 -9.78 5.98 -10.90
C SER A 390 -10.39 7.36 -10.59
N TYR A 391 -9.58 8.41 -10.54
CA TYR A 391 -10.09 9.77 -10.33
C TYR A 391 -11.00 10.23 -11.50
N VAL A 392 -10.71 9.84 -12.74
CA VAL A 392 -11.63 10.08 -13.87
C VAL A 392 -12.93 9.32 -13.67
N SER A 393 -12.87 8.08 -13.18
CA SER A 393 -14.05 7.22 -12.99
C SER A 393 -14.95 7.66 -11.85
N PHE A 394 -14.46 8.41 -10.87
CA PHE A 394 -15.28 8.93 -9.76
C PHE A 394 -16.38 9.91 -10.18
N ARG A 395 -16.45 10.31 -11.45
CA ARG A 395 -17.54 11.13 -11.99
C ARG A 395 -18.89 10.41 -12.02
N ASP A 396 -18.89 9.07 -12.13
CA ASP A 396 -20.11 8.27 -12.17
C ASP A 396 -19.86 6.87 -11.61
N PHE A 397 -20.82 6.32 -10.83
CA PHE A 397 -20.67 5.00 -10.21
C PHE A 397 -20.52 3.87 -11.23
N GLU A 398 -21.26 3.90 -12.35
CA GLU A 398 -21.18 2.84 -13.36
C GLU A 398 -19.77 2.80 -13.99
N LEU A 399 -19.21 3.99 -14.24
CA LEU A 399 -17.84 4.11 -14.74
C LEU A 399 -16.80 3.57 -13.75
N TRP A 400 -16.95 3.93 -12.45
CA TRP A 400 -16.13 3.36 -11.40
C TRP A 400 -16.26 1.84 -11.30
N ASN A 401 -17.49 1.32 -11.31
CA ASN A 401 -17.77 -0.12 -11.24
C ASN A 401 -17.09 -0.88 -12.37
N ALA A 402 -17.16 -0.37 -13.60
CA ALA A 402 -16.49 -0.97 -14.76
C ALA A 402 -14.95 -0.91 -14.64
N TRP A 403 -14.40 0.27 -14.30
CA TRP A 403 -12.94 0.45 -14.14
C TRP A 403 -12.37 -0.41 -13.01
N GLY A 404 -13.03 -0.43 -11.85
CA GLY A 404 -12.60 -1.26 -10.72
C GLY A 404 -12.49 -2.74 -11.07
N ARG A 405 -13.32 -3.25 -11.99
CA ARG A 405 -13.26 -4.65 -12.46
C ARG A 405 -12.15 -4.88 -13.47
N ILE A 406 -11.86 -3.91 -14.33
CA ILE A 406 -10.67 -3.96 -15.20
C ILE A 406 -9.40 -4.09 -14.33
N TYR A 407 -9.27 -3.23 -13.31
CA TYR A 407 -8.17 -3.30 -12.35
C TYR A 407 -8.13 -4.65 -11.62
N LEU A 408 -9.28 -5.10 -11.10
CA LEU A 408 -9.40 -6.36 -10.37
C LEU A 408 -8.97 -7.57 -11.21
N THR A 409 -9.28 -7.59 -12.52
CA THR A 409 -8.84 -8.65 -13.43
C THR A 409 -7.31 -8.81 -13.40
N GLY A 410 -6.56 -7.70 -13.48
CA GLY A 410 -5.10 -7.72 -13.42
C GLY A 410 -4.56 -8.23 -12.08
N VAL A 411 -5.12 -7.72 -10.97
CA VAL A 411 -4.72 -8.13 -9.60
C VAL A 411 -4.94 -9.62 -9.36
N LEU A 412 -6.08 -10.14 -9.78
CA LEU A 412 -6.45 -11.54 -9.61
C LEU A 412 -5.48 -12.48 -10.31
N PHE A 413 -5.26 -12.25 -11.59
CA PHE A 413 -4.40 -13.13 -12.38
C PHE A 413 -2.92 -12.98 -12.04
N GLY A 414 -2.50 -11.83 -11.56
CA GLY A 414 -1.15 -11.64 -11.00
C GLY A 414 -0.90 -12.42 -9.71
N ALA A 415 -1.93 -12.66 -8.90
CA ALA A 415 -1.81 -13.36 -7.62
C ALA A 415 -2.05 -14.88 -7.68
N LEU A 416 -2.77 -15.37 -8.70
CA LEU A 416 -3.21 -16.77 -8.75
C LEU A 416 -2.06 -17.78 -8.83
N SER A 417 -1.05 -17.55 -9.68
CA SER A 417 0.08 -18.47 -9.82
C SER A 417 0.93 -18.55 -8.54
N PRO A 418 1.40 -17.42 -7.96
CA PRO A 418 2.09 -17.44 -6.69
C PRO A 418 1.26 -18.06 -5.55
N MET A 419 -0.04 -17.81 -5.52
CA MET A 419 -0.93 -18.39 -4.50
C MET A 419 -1.04 -19.92 -4.62
N ARG A 420 -1.20 -20.45 -5.82
CA ARG A 420 -1.25 -21.91 -6.05
C ARG A 420 0.05 -22.59 -5.63
N CYS A 421 1.19 -22.00 -5.95
CA CYS A 421 2.50 -22.50 -5.52
C CYS A 421 2.62 -22.47 -3.98
N TYR A 422 2.19 -21.40 -3.34
CA TYR A 422 2.22 -21.28 -1.89
C TYR A 422 1.29 -22.29 -1.19
N LEU A 423 0.07 -22.47 -1.69
CA LEU A 423 -0.88 -23.47 -1.19
C LEU A 423 -0.32 -24.89 -1.34
N LYS A 424 0.30 -25.20 -2.48
CA LYS A 424 0.97 -26.48 -2.68
C LYS A 424 2.09 -26.70 -1.65
N TYR A 425 2.88 -25.66 -1.38
CA TYR A 425 3.90 -25.73 -0.32
C TYR A 425 3.29 -26.01 1.05
N LEU A 426 2.20 -25.34 1.42
CA LEU A 426 1.52 -25.57 2.70
C LEU A 426 0.99 -27.00 2.84
N ASP A 427 0.51 -27.59 1.76
CA ASP A 427 -0.05 -28.94 1.72
C ASP A 427 1.05 -30.02 1.75
N THR A 428 2.14 -29.82 1.01
CA THR A 428 3.15 -30.87 0.76
C THR A 428 4.46 -30.67 1.52
N GLY A 429 4.75 -29.47 2.02
CA GLY A 429 6.06 -29.07 2.56
C GLY A 429 7.17 -28.96 1.50
N ASP A 430 6.84 -29.14 0.21
CA ASP A 430 7.81 -29.13 -0.89
C ASP A 430 8.31 -27.74 -1.22
N ARG A 431 9.56 -27.44 -0.87
CA ARG A 431 10.20 -26.15 -1.15
C ARG A 431 10.35 -25.83 -2.64
N ALA A 432 10.34 -26.83 -3.53
CA ALA A 432 10.38 -26.59 -4.96
C ALA A 432 9.17 -25.79 -5.45
N ALA A 433 8.03 -25.90 -4.75
CA ALA A 433 6.86 -25.07 -5.03
C ALA A 433 7.10 -23.58 -4.74
N LEU A 434 7.88 -23.22 -3.71
CA LEU A 434 8.28 -21.84 -3.42
C LEU A 434 9.31 -21.34 -4.43
N GLU A 435 10.29 -22.16 -4.78
CA GLU A 435 11.30 -21.83 -5.79
C GLU A 435 10.70 -21.55 -7.16
N ALA A 436 9.57 -22.18 -7.48
CA ALA A 436 8.85 -21.90 -8.71
C ALA A 436 8.34 -20.45 -8.77
N ILE A 437 7.93 -19.88 -7.61
CA ILE A 437 7.54 -18.46 -7.51
C ILE A 437 8.76 -17.53 -7.73
N ASP A 438 9.91 -17.90 -7.19
CA ASP A 438 11.14 -17.11 -7.32
C ASP A 438 11.67 -17.03 -8.76
N ARG A 439 11.28 -17.98 -9.61
CA ARG A 439 11.61 -17.99 -11.05
C ARG A 439 10.71 -17.07 -11.87
N GLU A 440 9.53 -16.71 -11.35
CA GLU A 440 8.68 -15.72 -12.01
C GLU A 440 9.26 -14.33 -11.78
N PRO A 441 9.42 -13.51 -12.84
CA PRO A 441 9.91 -12.15 -12.65
C PRO A 441 8.95 -11.38 -11.74
N TYR A 442 9.52 -10.62 -10.80
CA TYR A 442 8.75 -9.66 -10.04
C TYR A 442 8.11 -8.67 -11.01
N ARG A 443 6.80 -8.51 -10.91
CA ARG A 443 6.03 -7.68 -11.82
C ARG A 443 5.21 -6.67 -11.06
N PRO A 444 5.02 -5.46 -11.61
CA PRO A 444 4.21 -4.43 -10.97
C PRO A 444 2.79 -4.91 -10.75
N ILE A 445 2.18 -4.46 -9.67
CA ILE A 445 0.77 -4.64 -9.34
C ILE A 445 -0.10 -4.18 -10.52
N ALA A 446 -1.22 -4.84 -10.76
CA ALA A 446 -2.17 -4.54 -11.83
C ALA A 446 -1.63 -4.75 -13.26
N GLY A 447 -1.80 -5.91 -13.75
CA GLY A 447 -1.37 -6.36 -15.09
C GLY A 447 -0.11 -7.22 -15.07
N SER A 448 0.37 -7.50 -13.88
CA SER A 448 1.63 -8.17 -13.59
C SER A 448 1.72 -9.56 -14.22
N GLY A 449 2.30 -9.60 -15.39
CA GLY A 449 2.82 -10.81 -15.94
C GLY A 449 1.90 -11.67 -16.74
N PHE A 450 0.64 -11.41 -16.71
CA PHE A 450 -0.30 -12.06 -17.60
C PHE A 450 -0.61 -11.11 -18.76
N ALA A 451 0.01 -11.34 -19.90
CA ALA A 451 -0.05 -10.43 -21.05
C ALA A 451 -1.49 -10.13 -21.54
N ALA A 452 -2.41 -11.10 -21.38
CA ALA A 452 -3.81 -10.90 -21.73
C ALA A 452 -4.50 -9.89 -20.78
N ALA A 453 -4.25 -9.98 -19.47
CA ALA A 453 -4.79 -9.02 -18.51
C ALA A 453 -4.19 -7.62 -18.71
N GLN A 454 -2.89 -7.53 -19.06
CA GLN A 454 -2.28 -6.24 -19.39
C GLN A 454 -2.93 -5.59 -20.62
N LYS A 455 -3.21 -6.34 -21.69
CA LYS A 455 -3.92 -5.82 -22.87
C LYS A 455 -5.29 -5.26 -22.52
N ILE A 456 -6.04 -5.94 -21.65
CA ILE A 456 -7.36 -5.48 -21.19
C ILE A 456 -7.22 -4.19 -20.37
N PHE A 457 -6.25 -4.15 -19.47
CA PHE A 457 -5.94 -2.95 -18.70
C PHE A 457 -5.60 -1.78 -19.64
N ASP A 458 -4.73 -1.97 -20.62
CA ASP A 458 -4.30 -0.92 -21.54
C ASP A 458 -5.48 -0.37 -22.36
N ARG A 459 -6.31 -1.25 -22.93
CA ARG A 459 -7.56 -0.85 -23.62
C ARG A 459 -8.51 -0.10 -22.70
N GLY A 460 -8.72 -0.62 -21.49
CA GLY A 460 -9.60 0.03 -20.51
C GLY A 460 -9.07 1.40 -20.07
N PHE A 461 -7.78 1.53 -19.88
CA PHE A 461 -7.14 2.79 -19.55
C PHE A 461 -7.31 3.84 -20.68
N GLU A 462 -7.06 3.46 -21.92
CA GLU A 462 -7.26 4.33 -23.08
C GLU A 462 -8.70 4.82 -23.15
N GLU A 463 -9.67 3.90 -23.00
CA GLU A 463 -11.10 4.25 -23.07
C GLU A 463 -11.52 5.20 -21.95
N ILE A 464 -11.07 4.99 -20.73
CA ILE A 464 -11.45 5.86 -19.61
C ILE A 464 -10.81 7.24 -19.72
N MET A 465 -9.57 7.32 -20.22
CA MET A 465 -8.89 8.60 -20.39
C MET A 465 -9.55 9.49 -21.46
N ARG A 466 -10.31 8.93 -22.40
CA ARG A 466 -11.13 9.70 -23.36
C ARG A 466 -12.24 10.50 -22.69
N VAL A 467 -12.73 10.06 -21.51
CA VAL A 467 -13.67 10.88 -20.70
C VAL A 467 -13.04 12.20 -20.30
N ARG A 468 -11.73 12.18 -19.99
CA ARG A 468 -10.98 13.39 -19.62
C ARG A 468 -10.54 14.21 -20.84
N SER A 469 -10.01 13.56 -21.88
CA SER A 469 -9.36 14.24 -23.02
C SER A 469 -10.34 14.68 -24.10
N GLU A 470 -11.42 13.92 -24.32
CA GLU A 470 -12.38 14.13 -25.42
C GLU A 470 -13.80 14.48 -24.91
N GLY A 471 -14.04 14.47 -23.59
CA GLY A 471 -15.38 14.69 -23.04
C GLY A 471 -16.34 13.52 -23.30
N LYS A 472 -15.83 12.31 -23.54
CA LYS A 472 -16.68 11.13 -23.76
C LYS A 472 -17.62 10.91 -22.59
N GLU A 473 -18.88 10.55 -22.89
CA GLU A 473 -19.91 10.39 -21.86
C GLU A 473 -19.54 9.21 -20.90
N PRO A 474 -19.56 9.43 -19.55
CA PRO A 474 -19.12 8.44 -18.58
C PRO A 474 -19.86 7.11 -18.66
N ARG A 475 -21.19 7.12 -18.79
CA ARG A 475 -22.00 5.89 -18.85
C ARG A 475 -21.80 5.13 -20.17
N GLN A 476 -21.55 5.84 -21.28
CA GLN A 476 -21.19 5.18 -22.52
C GLN A 476 -19.84 4.47 -22.37
N THR A 477 -18.85 5.14 -21.76
CA THR A 477 -17.54 4.55 -21.47
C THR A 477 -17.68 3.33 -20.55
N ALA A 478 -18.54 3.38 -19.52
CA ALA A 478 -18.83 2.22 -18.68
C ALA A 478 -19.34 1.01 -19.49
N ARG A 479 -20.29 1.23 -20.42
CA ARG A 479 -20.78 0.17 -21.31
C ARG A 479 -19.68 -0.44 -22.18
N ASP A 480 -18.78 0.39 -22.70
CA ASP A 480 -17.66 -0.03 -23.52
C ASP A 480 -16.64 -0.84 -22.70
N LEU A 481 -16.34 -0.43 -21.46
CA LEU A 481 -15.50 -1.19 -20.53
C LEU A 481 -16.10 -2.55 -20.16
N PHE A 482 -17.42 -2.61 -19.91
CA PHE A 482 -18.11 -3.89 -19.69
C PHE A 482 -18.13 -4.77 -20.95
N ALA A 483 -18.16 -4.19 -22.15
CA ALA A 483 -18.00 -4.94 -23.39
C ALA A 483 -16.62 -5.57 -23.47
N ILE A 484 -15.56 -4.82 -23.15
CA ILE A 484 -14.19 -5.34 -23.07
C ILE A 484 -14.12 -6.53 -22.09
N LEU A 485 -14.77 -6.45 -20.92
CA LEU A 485 -14.79 -7.53 -19.92
C LEU A 485 -15.57 -8.76 -20.38
N ARG A 486 -16.62 -8.61 -21.19
CA ARG A 486 -17.38 -9.76 -21.77
C ARG A 486 -16.59 -10.53 -22.81
N ASP A 487 -15.69 -9.87 -23.53
CA ASP A 487 -14.85 -10.48 -24.57
C ASP A 487 -13.65 -11.25 -23.98
N VAL A 488 -13.52 -11.31 -22.65
CA VAL A 488 -12.41 -11.98 -21.96
C VAL A 488 -12.70 -13.47 -21.81
N ASP A 489 -11.89 -14.32 -22.44
CA ASP A 489 -12.03 -15.77 -22.45
C ASP A 489 -11.30 -16.48 -21.30
N PHE A 490 -10.30 -15.84 -20.68
CA PHE A 490 -9.49 -16.41 -19.60
C PHE A 490 -10.08 -16.21 -18.20
N VAL A 491 -11.12 -15.38 -18.05
CA VAL A 491 -11.81 -15.16 -16.76
C VAL A 491 -12.94 -16.18 -16.62
N PRO A 492 -12.93 -17.03 -15.58
CA PRO A 492 -14.05 -17.93 -15.34
C PRO A 492 -15.39 -17.16 -15.22
N PRO A 493 -16.45 -17.55 -15.95
CA PRO A 493 -17.76 -16.90 -15.87
C PRO A 493 -18.33 -16.83 -14.44
N ALA A 494 -17.96 -17.77 -13.59
CA ALA A 494 -18.35 -17.82 -12.19
C ALA A 494 -17.90 -16.58 -11.37
N PHE A 495 -16.83 -15.87 -11.80
CA PHE A 495 -16.37 -14.65 -11.15
C PHE A 495 -17.29 -13.45 -11.43
N ARG A 496 -18.14 -13.54 -12.45
CA ARG A 496 -19.13 -12.52 -12.83
C ARG A 496 -18.53 -11.11 -12.96
N LEU A 497 -17.28 -10.99 -13.41
CA LEU A 497 -16.60 -9.70 -13.56
C LEU A 497 -17.26 -8.80 -14.63
N ALA A 498 -17.87 -9.40 -15.64
CA ALA A 498 -18.55 -8.66 -16.71
C ALA A 498 -20.02 -8.31 -16.38
N ASP A 499 -20.53 -8.70 -15.21
CA ASP A 499 -21.90 -8.44 -14.80
C ASP A 499 -21.99 -7.18 -13.92
N PRO A 500 -22.52 -6.05 -14.41
CA PRO A 500 -22.59 -4.80 -13.65
C PRO A 500 -23.42 -4.90 -12.37
N GLU A 501 -24.41 -5.81 -12.31
CA GLU A 501 -25.29 -6.01 -11.16
C GLU A 501 -24.68 -6.92 -10.06
N GLN A 502 -23.49 -7.48 -10.30
CA GLN A 502 -22.78 -8.23 -9.28
C GLN A 502 -22.01 -7.29 -8.35
N HIS A 503 -22.54 -7.02 -7.15
CA HIS A 503 -21.95 -6.09 -6.19
C HIS A 503 -20.79 -6.67 -5.36
N ALA A 504 -20.54 -7.97 -5.47
CA ALA A 504 -19.41 -8.65 -4.79
C ALA A 504 -18.71 -9.64 -5.73
N PRO A 505 -18.08 -9.17 -6.82
CA PRO A 505 -17.31 -10.06 -7.69
C PRO A 505 -16.10 -10.57 -6.94
N SER A 506 -15.93 -11.90 -6.88
CA SER A 506 -14.78 -12.48 -6.19
C SER A 506 -14.41 -13.83 -6.75
N PRO A 507 -13.12 -14.04 -7.04
CA PRO A 507 -12.58 -15.36 -7.32
C PRO A 507 -12.33 -16.16 -6.04
N PHE A 508 -12.16 -15.47 -4.89
CA PHE A 508 -11.79 -16.09 -3.62
C PHE A 508 -12.96 -16.78 -2.90
N THR A 509 -14.19 -16.64 -3.39
CA THR A 509 -15.36 -17.39 -2.91
C THR A 509 -15.46 -18.79 -3.48
N LEU A 510 -14.62 -19.13 -4.46
CA LEU A 510 -14.59 -20.43 -5.16
C LEU A 510 -13.34 -21.27 -4.83
N LEU A 511 -12.41 -20.73 -4.06
CA LEU A 511 -11.25 -21.42 -3.49
C LEU A 511 -11.53 -21.80 -2.05
#